data_a62d3a8d97d7ba529500e8ccd20eb122
#
_entry.id   a62d3a8d97d7ba529500e8ccd20eb122
#
_cell.length_a   1.000
_cell.length_b   1.000
_cell.length_c   1.000
_cell.angle_alpha   90.00
_cell.angle_beta   90.00
_cell.angle_gamma   90.00
#
_symmetry.space_group_name_H-M   'P 1'
#
loop_
_entity.id
_entity.type
_entity.pdbx_description
1 polymer ?
#
loop_
_entity_poly.entity_id
_entity_poly.type
_entity_poly.pdbx_seq_one_letter_code
_entity_poly.pdbx_strand_id
1 'polypeptide(L)'
;MPTVALVSGSDRAQNILTALRAIDNEIRPILVSKKSVLIKPNVVASNAPNVPACTHADALRGILEYIAEAGFKGPVVIAEAGANYTTDGFHTYGYPAVVNEYRGVSAFTSLDLIDLNEEGRSLIQQVVDLNLHVQPIRVAARLFDPDAFIIGAAVMKTHDRVVATMSVKNLAMGAPLHATNAEGWWSWSDKPKMHDTHRLANVNIYQMAKELKRYWGVAVIDGYEGMEGNGPTSGTAVPSRVAIASTDFVAADRVGVECMGINPDWVGYLNYAWKLGLGQFDLSKIQLLGPALASVKRTYQLHDQAGQELEWMQPFPGCTTNLVCAPPVGGGSPTSGRRR
;
A
#
# COMPACT_ATOMS: atom_id res chain seq x y z
N MET A 1 -10.43 -10.68 14.96
CA MET A 1 -10.43 -9.22 14.74
C MET A 1 -8.99 -8.82 14.42
N PRO A 2 -8.71 -8.20 13.28
CA PRO A 2 -7.36 -7.72 13.02
C PRO A 2 -7.02 -6.56 13.95
N THR A 3 -5.74 -6.44 14.31
CA THR A 3 -5.21 -5.35 15.11
C THR A 3 -4.59 -4.29 14.20
N VAL A 4 -4.88 -3.03 14.48
CA VAL A 4 -4.24 -1.88 13.84
C VAL A 4 -3.60 -1.01 14.92
N ALA A 5 -2.30 -0.85 14.87
CA ALA A 5 -1.59 0.11 15.70
C ALA A 5 -1.60 1.47 15.02
N LEU A 6 -2.06 2.49 15.76
CA LEU A 6 -2.04 3.91 15.36
C LEU A 6 -1.19 4.66 16.38
N VAL A 7 -0.19 5.36 15.93
CA VAL A 7 0.71 6.16 16.78
C VAL A 7 0.70 7.59 16.31
N SER A 8 0.76 8.53 17.24
CA SER A 8 0.93 9.96 16.93
C SER A 8 2.03 10.56 17.79
N GLY A 9 2.98 11.24 17.17
CA GLY A 9 4.14 11.82 17.86
C GLY A 9 4.95 12.75 16.98
N SER A 10 6.00 13.35 17.54
CA SER A 10 6.83 14.36 16.90
C SER A 10 8.06 13.82 16.14
N ASP A 11 8.27 12.51 16.15
CA ASP A 11 9.39 11.84 15.47
C ASP A 11 8.85 10.74 14.55
N ARG A 12 9.17 10.81 13.25
CA ARG A 12 8.65 9.89 12.24
C ARG A 12 9.16 8.46 12.43
N ALA A 13 10.47 8.30 12.64
CA ALA A 13 11.07 6.97 12.81
C ALA A 13 10.55 6.31 14.09
N GLN A 14 10.48 7.06 15.19
CA GLN A 14 9.96 6.57 16.46
C GLN A 14 8.48 6.22 16.40
N ASN A 15 7.67 6.97 15.66
CA ASN A 15 6.25 6.65 15.47
C ASN A 15 6.09 5.29 14.77
N ILE A 16 6.86 5.05 13.70
CA ILE A 16 6.84 3.79 12.95
C ILE A 16 7.33 2.61 13.82
N LEU A 17 8.46 2.79 14.49
CA LEU A 17 8.99 1.80 15.41
C LEU A 17 7.98 1.44 16.51
N THR A 18 7.33 2.45 17.09
CA THR A 18 6.32 2.25 18.13
C THR A 18 5.08 1.52 17.61
N ALA A 19 4.63 1.84 16.38
CA ALA A 19 3.50 1.16 15.76
C ALA A 19 3.80 -0.33 15.51
N LEU A 20 5.00 -0.66 15.03
CA LEU A 20 5.43 -2.04 14.81
C LEU A 20 5.58 -2.80 16.13
N ARG A 21 6.15 -2.18 17.16
CA ARG A 21 6.27 -2.77 18.52
C ARG A 21 4.90 -3.08 19.12
N ALA A 22 3.89 -2.25 18.87
CA ALA A 22 2.55 -2.45 19.43
C ALA A 22 1.86 -3.74 18.92
N ILE A 23 2.29 -4.26 17.77
CA ILE A 23 1.78 -5.51 17.18
C ILE A 23 2.90 -6.57 17.02
N ASP A 24 3.96 -6.46 17.81
CA ASP A 24 5.13 -7.33 17.75
C ASP A 24 4.79 -8.82 17.89
N ASN A 25 3.82 -9.14 18.72
CA ASN A 25 3.32 -10.50 18.93
C ASN A 25 2.71 -11.13 17.66
N GLU A 26 2.20 -10.32 16.73
CA GLU A 26 1.67 -10.78 15.44
C GLU A 26 2.76 -10.88 14.37
N ILE A 27 3.78 -10.02 14.44
CA ILE A 27 4.82 -9.87 13.40
C ILE A 27 6.02 -10.78 13.67
N ARG A 28 6.62 -10.67 14.86
CA ARG A 28 7.93 -11.28 15.19
C ARG A 28 8.00 -12.78 14.91
N PRO A 29 7.02 -13.62 15.31
CA PRO A 29 7.10 -15.06 15.09
C PRO A 29 7.19 -15.43 13.60
N ILE A 30 6.49 -14.67 12.74
CA ILE A 30 6.51 -14.90 11.31
C ILE A 30 7.80 -14.34 10.71
N LEU A 31 8.17 -13.11 11.05
CA LEU A 31 9.35 -12.42 10.52
C LEU A 31 10.62 -13.24 10.75
N VAL A 32 10.87 -13.72 11.98
CA VAL A 32 12.08 -14.48 12.31
C VAL A 32 12.11 -15.89 11.70
N SER A 33 10.96 -16.39 11.25
CA SER A 33 10.86 -17.68 10.57
C SER A 33 11.19 -17.62 9.08
N LYS A 34 11.25 -16.40 8.49
CA LYS A 34 11.50 -16.20 7.06
C LYS A 34 12.99 -16.18 6.73
N LYS A 35 13.31 -16.48 5.46
CA LYS A 35 14.70 -16.48 4.97
C LYS A 35 15.20 -15.07 4.64
N SER A 36 14.31 -14.15 4.29
CA SER A 36 14.65 -12.77 3.95
C SER A 36 13.55 -11.80 4.37
N VAL A 37 13.90 -10.52 4.45
CA VAL A 37 12.94 -9.41 4.60
C VAL A 37 13.00 -8.54 3.36
N LEU A 38 11.84 -8.24 2.81
CA LEU A 38 11.66 -7.29 1.72
C LEU A 38 10.90 -6.07 2.23
N ILE A 39 11.57 -4.92 2.30
CA ILE A 39 10.93 -3.63 2.54
C ILE A 39 10.58 -3.03 1.20
N LYS A 40 9.30 -2.84 0.91
CA LYS A 40 8.85 -2.17 -0.30
C LYS A 40 8.37 -0.75 0.01
N PRO A 41 9.20 0.27 -0.24
CA PRO A 41 8.79 1.67 -0.13
C PRO A 41 7.79 2.04 -1.23
N ASN A 42 7.40 3.29 -1.28
CA ASN A 42 6.73 3.92 -2.41
C ASN A 42 7.69 4.94 -3.04
N VAL A 43 8.11 4.71 -4.28
CA VAL A 43 8.90 5.65 -5.08
C VAL A 43 8.18 5.93 -6.39
N VAL A 44 7.40 7.00 -6.42
CA VAL A 44 6.56 7.37 -7.58
C VAL A 44 7.17 8.52 -8.39
N ALA A 45 8.02 9.34 -7.77
CA ALA A 45 8.70 10.46 -8.41
C ALA A 45 10.18 10.47 -8.01
N SER A 46 11.06 10.77 -8.96
CA SER A 46 12.52 10.80 -8.72
C SER A 46 13.06 12.20 -8.45
N ASN A 47 12.27 13.28 -8.66
CA ASN A 47 12.78 14.65 -8.73
C ASN A 47 12.04 15.67 -7.85
N ALA A 48 11.27 15.26 -6.87
CA ALA A 48 10.50 16.13 -5.99
C ALA A 48 10.73 15.83 -4.50
N PRO A 49 11.91 16.10 -3.93
CA PRO A 49 12.27 15.68 -2.57
C PRO A 49 11.46 16.37 -1.46
N ASN A 50 10.89 17.53 -1.76
CA ASN A 50 10.14 18.33 -0.77
C ASN A 50 8.62 18.02 -0.74
N VAL A 51 8.16 17.08 -1.55
CA VAL A 51 6.75 16.70 -1.60
C VAL A 51 6.62 15.28 -1.01
N PRO A 52 5.69 15.01 -0.08
CA PRO A 52 5.54 13.71 0.55
C PRO A 52 4.91 12.68 -0.42
N ALA A 53 5.50 12.57 -1.63
CA ALA A 53 5.07 11.65 -2.66
C ALA A 53 5.63 10.25 -2.49
N CYS A 54 6.81 10.14 -1.87
CA CYS A 54 7.58 8.91 -1.68
C CYS A 54 7.83 8.63 -0.20
N THR A 55 8.15 7.39 0.12
CA THR A 55 8.48 7.00 1.50
C THR A 55 9.71 7.77 2.00
N HIS A 56 9.59 8.38 3.15
CA HIS A 56 10.69 9.14 3.76
C HIS A 56 11.79 8.20 4.30
N ALA A 57 13.05 8.65 4.27
CA ALA A 57 14.17 7.88 4.80
C ALA A 57 13.99 7.48 6.28
N ASP A 58 13.42 8.36 7.11
CA ASP A 58 13.16 8.07 8.53
C ASP A 58 12.10 6.97 8.72
N ALA A 59 11.17 6.80 7.76
CA ALA A 59 10.25 5.67 7.82
C ALA A 59 11.01 4.35 7.65
N LEU A 60 12.00 4.30 6.74
CA LEU A 60 12.88 3.14 6.59
C LEU A 60 13.73 2.89 7.83
N ARG A 61 14.24 3.96 8.48
CA ARG A 61 14.98 3.84 9.75
C ARG A 61 14.14 3.16 10.83
N GLY A 62 12.89 3.63 11.04
CA GLY A 62 12.00 3.02 12.03
C GLY A 62 11.69 1.54 11.73
N ILE A 63 11.56 1.17 10.45
CA ILE A 63 11.36 -0.23 10.04
C ILE A 63 12.63 -1.06 10.29
N LEU A 64 13.79 -0.58 9.89
CA LEU A 64 15.07 -1.29 10.06
C LEU A 64 15.41 -1.49 11.54
N GLU A 65 15.16 -0.49 12.36
CA GLU A 65 15.32 -0.59 13.82
C GLU A 65 14.43 -1.71 14.39
N TYR A 66 13.16 -1.75 13.99
CA TYR A 66 12.25 -2.82 14.42
C TYR A 66 12.75 -4.21 13.98
N ILE A 67 13.21 -4.38 12.74
CA ILE A 67 13.71 -5.67 12.25
C ILE A 67 14.92 -6.13 13.08
N ALA A 68 15.83 -5.19 13.42
CA ALA A 68 16.99 -5.47 14.27
C ALA A 68 16.57 -5.89 15.70
N GLU A 69 15.63 -5.16 16.31
CA GLU A 69 15.08 -5.48 17.64
C GLU A 69 14.30 -6.80 17.67
N ALA A 70 13.61 -7.13 16.58
CA ALA A 70 12.92 -8.40 16.45
C ALA A 70 13.89 -9.59 16.40
N GLY A 71 15.18 -9.33 16.19
CA GLY A 71 16.25 -10.35 16.18
C GLY A 71 16.39 -11.08 14.85
N PHE A 72 15.84 -10.55 13.76
CA PHE A 72 16.06 -11.11 12.43
C PHE A 72 17.53 -10.96 12.01
N LYS A 73 18.14 -12.05 11.47
CA LYS A 73 19.56 -12.10 11.12
C LYS A 73 19.84 -12.29 9.63
N GLY A 74 18.82 -12.62 8.85
CA GLY A 74 18.96 -12.89 7.42
C GLY A 74 19.19 -11.62 6.58
N PRO A 75 19.17 -11.76 5.25
CA PRO A 75 19.29 -10.64 4.32
C PRO A 75 18.03 -9.76 4.34
N VAL A 76 18.24 -8.44 4.33
CA VAL A 76 17.20 -7.42 4.20
C VAL A 76 17.40 -6.69 2.88
N VAL A 77 16.32 -6.48 2.14
CA VAL A 77 16.33 -5.80 0.85
C VAL A 77 15.29 -4.68 0.88
N ILE A 78 15.69 -3.48 0.52
CA ILE A 78 14.78 -2.37 0.21
C ILE A 78 14.63 -2.38 -1.31
N ALA A 79 13.43 -2.69 -1.82
CA ALA A 79 13.23 -2.84 -3.24
C ALA A 79 11.91 -2.20 -3.72
N GLU A 80 11.97 -1.58 -4.90
CA GLU A 80 10.84 -0.93 -5.55
C GLU A 80 10.89 -1.13 -7.06
N ALA A 81 9.73 -1.21 -7.69
CA ALA A 81 9.56 -0.94 -9.11
C ALA A 81 8.87 0.41 -9.25
N GLY A 82 9.60 1.49 -9.18
CA GLY A 82 9.10 2.85 -9.27
C GLY A 82 8.39 3.13 -10.60
N ALA A 83 7.62 4.20 -10.66
CA ALA A 83 6.95 4.61 -11.91
C ALA A 83 7.91 5.29 -12.90
N ASN A 84 9.04 5.79 -12.41
CA ASN A 84 10.13 6.41 -13.17
C ASN A 84 11.44 5.70 -12.84
N TYR A 85 12.57 6.40 -12.94
CA TYR A 85 13.87 5.85 -12.54
C TYR A 85 13.91 5.58 -11.03
N THR A 86 13.81 4.32 -10.65
CA THR A 86 13.74 3.90 -9.24
C THR A 86 15.03 4.26 -8.51
N THR A 87 16.18 4.02 -9.14
CA THR A 87 17.50 4.30 -8.57
C THR A 87 17.70 5.79 -8.29
N ASP A 88 17.29 6.66 -9.22
CA ASP A 88 17.32 8.12 -9.00
C ASP A 88 16.42 8.52 -7.82
N GLY A 89 15.26 7.90 -7.72
CA GLY A 89 14.37 8.09 -6.57
C GLY A 89 15.03 7.66 -5.26
N PHE A 90 15.72 6.53 -5.22
CA PHE A 90 16.47 6.10 -4.03
C PHE A 90 17.50 7.15 -3.61
N HIS A 91 18.25 7.72 -4.57
CA HIS A 91 19.21 8.79 -4.27
C HIS A 91 18.54 10.07 -3.80
N THR A 92 17.48 10.52 -4.49
CA THR A 92 16.73 11.74 -4.16
C THR A 92 16.16 11.70 -2.73
N TYR A 93 15.65 10.53 -2.32
CA TYR A 93 15.04 10.35 -0.99
C TYR A 93 16.02 9.83 0.08
N GLY A 94 17.32 9.76 -0.21
CA GLY A 94 18.38 9.49 0.75
C GLY A 94 18.49 8.04 1.21
N TYR A 95 17.94 7.07 0.47
CA TYR A 95 17.99 5.65 0.87
C TYR A 95 19.41 5.06 0.92
N PRO A 96 20.37 5.44 0.03
CA PRO A 96 21.75 4.98 0.17
C PRO A 96 22.39 5.37 1.51
N ALA A 97 22.06 6.55 2.05
CA ALA A 97 22.56 6.98 3.37
C ALA A 97 22.00 6.07 4.48
N VAL A 98 20.70 5.76 4.44
CA VAL A 98 20.09 4.80 5.39
C VAL A 98 20.75 3.44 5.31
N VAL A 99 20.97 2.91 4.11
CA VAL A 99 21.65 1.62 3.92
C VAL A 99 23.06 1.63 4.49
N ASN A 100 23.83 2.70 4.25
CA ASN A 100 25.19 2.84 4.77
C ASN A 100 25.22 2.93 6.31
N GLU A 101 24.25 3.61 6.92
CA GLU A 101 24.08 3.74 8.37
C GLU A 101 23.87 2.35 9.02
N TYR A 102 23.06 1.48 8.41
CA TYR A 102 22.74 0.17 8.96
C TYR A 102 23.66 -0.98 8.52
N ARG A 103 24.46 -0.84 7.47
CA ARG A 103 25.46 -1.85 7.06
C ARG A 103 26.51 -2.13 8.12
N GLY A 104 26.83 -1.16 8.94
CA GLY A 104 27.80 -1.31 10.06
C GLY A 104 27.16 -1.92 11.32
N VAL A 105 25.85 -2.01 11.39
CA VAL A 105 25.12 -2.64 12.49
C VAL A 105 25.03 -4.12 12.20
N SER A 106 25.67 -4.97 12.99
CA SER A 106 25.77 -6.44 12.79
C SER A 106 24.44 -7.18 12.93
N ALA A 107 23.32 -6.50 12.68
CA ALA A 107 21.99 -7.08 12.80
C ALA A 107 21.64 -8.00 11.64
N PHE A 108 22.04 -7.66 10.40
CA PHE A 108 21.65 -8.35 9.17
C PHE A 108 22.85 -8.98 8.46
N THR A 109 22.65 -10.08 7.71
CA THR A 109 23.72 -10.64 6.85
C THR A 109 24.01 -9.76 5.64
N SER A 110 23.00 -9.06 5.12
CA SER A 110 23.16 -7.98 4.14
C SER A 110 21.99 -6.99 4.22
N LEU A 111 22.21 -5.78 3.71
CA LEU A 111 21.18 -4.76 3.47
C LEU A 111 21.44 -4.11 2.11
N ASP A 112 20.53 -4.30 1.17
CA ASP A 112 20.70 -3.92 -0.22
C ASP A 112 19.52 -3.08 -0.73
N LEU A 113 19.82 -2.19 -1.71
CA LEU A 113 18.83 -1.47 -2.52
C LEU A 113 18.71 -2.15 -3.88
N ILE A 114 17.48 -2.47 -4.32
CA ILE A 114 17.24 -3.14 -5.59
C ILE A 114 16.15 -2.41 -6.38
N ASP A 115 16.46 -2.02 -7.62
CA ASP A 115 15.45 -1.67 -8.61
C ASP A 115 14.87 -2.96 -9.20
N LEU A 116 13.60 -3.21 -8.89
CA LEU A 116 12.90 -4.42 -9.35
C LEU A 116 12.65 -4.41 -10.86
N ASN A 117 12.66 -3.24 -11.51
CA ASN A 117 12.56 -3.14 -12.97
C ASN A 117 13.82 -3.68 -13.67
N GLU A 118 14.98 -3.59 -13.02
CA GLU A 118 16.28 -3.99 -13.57
C GLU A 118 16.76 -5.35 -13.06
N GLU A 119 16.08 -5.94 -12.07
CA GLU A 119 16.49 -7.21 -11.48
C GLU A 119 16.44 -8.40 -12.47
N GLY A 120 15.69 -8.29 -13.55
CA GLY A 120 15.53 -9.35 -14.55
C GLY A 120 14.65 -10.54 -14.10
N ARG A 121 13.96 -10.43 -12.96
CA ARG A 121 13.10 -11.47 -12.39
C ARG A 121 11.64 -11.06 -12.45
N SER A 122 10.86 -11.73 -13.29
CA SER A 122 9.44 -11.42 -13.45
C SER A 122 8.55 -12.67 -13.45
N LEU A 123 7.30 -12.46 -13.10
CA LEU A 123 6.18 -13.38 -13.27
C LEU A 123 5.15 -12.74 -14.19
N ILE A 124 4.26 -13.54 -14.76
CA ILE A 124 3.09 -13.05 -15.49
C ILE A 124 1.88 -13.10 -14.57
N GLN A 125 1.21 -11.95 -14.44
CA GLN A 125 -0.09 -11.81 -13.81
C GLN A 125 -1.11 -11.28 -14.82
N GLN A 126 -2.37 -11.25 -14.44
CA GLN A 126 -3.44 -10.84 -15.33
C GLN A 126 -4.19 -9.64 -14.76
N VAL A 127 -4.52 -8.70 -15.64
CA VAL A 127 -5.40 -7.56 -15.39
C VAL A 127 -6.48 -7.52 -16.46
N VAL A 128 -7.45 -6.64 -16.32
CA VAL A 128 -8.49 -6.44 -17.34
C VAL A 128 -8.36 -5.06 -17.98
N ASP A 129 -8.63 -4.99 -19.29
CA ASP A 129 -8.67 -3.76 -20.05
C ASP A 129 -10.10 -3.14 -20.11
N LEU A 130 -10.26 -2.05 -20.84
CA LEU A 130 -11.53 -1.32 -21.03
C LEU A 130 -12.67 -2.18 -21.57
N ASN A 131 -12.35 -3.21 -22.34
CA ASN A 131 -13.32 -4.12 -22.92
C ASN A 131 -13.53 -5.38 -22.04
N LEU A 132 -12.96 -5.37 -20.83
CA LEU A 132 -12.92 -6.50 -19.88
C LEU A 132 -12.17 -7.71 -20.44
N HIS A 133 -11.30 -7.52 -21.45
CA HIS A 133 -10.41 -8.57 -21.90
C HIS A 133 -9.25 -8.74 -20.94
N VAL A 134 -8.85 -9.97 -20.71
CA VAL A 134 -7.71 -10.30 -19.86
C VAL A 134 -6.41 -9.93 -20.57
N GLN A 135 -5.58 -9.16 -19.92
CA GLN A 135 -4.28 -8.69 -20.40
C GLN A 135 -3.16 -9.23 -19.51
N PRO A 136 -2.13 -9.86 -20.07
CA PRO A 136 -0.95 -10.25 -19.31
C PRO A 136 -0.10 -9.03 -18.99
N ILE A 137 0.46 -9.01 -17.77
CA ILE A 137 1.44 -8.03 -17.32
C ILE A 137 2.60 -8.74 -16.63
N ARG A 138 3.80 -8.17 -16.77
CA ARG A 138 4.99 -8.59 -16.04
C ARG A 138 5.00 -7.94 -14.67
N VAL A 139 5.24 -8.74 -13.64
CA VAL A 139 5.32 -8.26 -12.26
C VAL A 139 6.61 -8.73 -11.61
N ALA A 140 7.10 -7.99 -10.63
CA ALA A 140 8.31 -8.30 -9.89
C ALA A 140 8.16 -9.62 -9.12
N ALA A 141 8.91 -10.65 -9.51
CA ALA A 141 8.83 -11.98 -8.90
C ALA A 141 9.15 -11.98 -7.41
N ARG A 142 9.99 -11.03 -6.96
CA ARG A 142 10.38 -10.89 -5.55
C ARG A 142 9.20 -10.59 -4.61
N LEU A 143 8.13 -9.97 -5.10
CA LEU A 143 6.92 -9.72 -4.32
C LEU A 143 6.03 -10.97 -4.14
N PHE A 144 6.38 -12.07 -4.81
CA PHE A 144 5.69 -13.36 -4.75
C PHE A 144 6.58 -14.45 -4.13
N ASP A 145 7.58 -14.07 -3.35
CA ASP A 145 8.48 -14.99 -2.67
C ASP A 145 7.87 -15.45 -1.34
N PRO A 146 7.53 -16.74 -1.18
CA PRO A 146 6.96 -17.26 0.07
C PRO A 146 7.97 -17.31 1.23
N ASP A 147 9.27 -17.23 0.93
CA ASP A 147 10.34 -17.23 1.92
C ASP A 147 10.70 -15.82 2.41
N ALA A 148 10.13 -14.77 1.80
CA ALA A 148 10.33 -13.39 2.22
C ALA A 148 9.24 -12.93 3.20
N PHE A 149 9.60 -12.09 4.18
CA PHE A 149 8.65 -11.29 4.94
C PHE A 149 8.53 -9.91 4.30
N ILE A 150 7.37 -9.61 3.72
CA ILE A 150 7.17 -8.37 2.97
C ILE A 150 6.61 -7.28 3.89
N ILE A 151 7.32 -6.16 3.99
CA ILE A 151 6.91 -4.93 4.69
C ILE A 151 6.56 -3.90 3.64
N GLY A 152 5.26 -3.56 3.53
CA GLY A 152 4.81 -2.49 2.64
C GLY A 152 4.93 -1.14 3.34
N ALA A 153 5.93 -0.32 2.98
CA ALA A 153 6.15 1.00 3.54
C ALA A 153 5.50 2.07 2.66
N ALA A 154 4.24 2.39 2.95
CA ALA A 154 3.42 3.30 2.16
C ALA A 154 3.38 4.72 2.74
N VAL A 155 3.03 5.69 1.91
CA VAL A 155 2.72 7.07 2.30
C VAL A 155 1.21 7.29 2.28
N MET A 156 0.70 8.03 3.25
CA MET A 156 -0.71 8.41 3.35
C MET A 156 -0.99 9.62 2.44
N LYS A 157 -1.69 9.42 1.30
CA LYS A 157 -1.91 10.48 0.32
C LYS A 157 -3.19 10.33 -0.51
N THR A 158 -3.65 11.46 -1.07
CA THR A 158 -4.68 11.50 -2.13
C THR A 158 -4.14 11.00 -3.45
N HIS A 159 -5.02 10.74 -4.42
CA HIS A 159 -4.64 10.19 -5.71
C HIS A 159 -5.67 10.49 -6.79
N ASP A 160 -5.22 10.78 -8.00
CA ASP A 160 -5.99 11.17 -9.18
C ASP A 160 -6.86 10.08 -9.83
N ARG A 161 -6.82 8.84 -9.31
CA ARG A 161 -7.57 7.69 -9.89
C ARG A 161 -8.46 6.97 -8.89
N VAL A 162 -8.09 6.98 -7.62
CA VAL A 162 -8.69 6.08 -6.61
C VAL A 162 -8.94 6.75 -5.26
N VAL A 163 -9.03 8.07 -5.26
CA VAL A 163 -9.29 8.96 -4.11
C VAL A 163 -8.14 9.00 -3.10
N ALA A 164 -7.76 7.86 -2.56
CA ALA A 164 -6.65 7.74 -1.61
C ALA A 164 -5.75 6.54 -1.95
N THR A 165 -4.49 6.61 -1.57
CA THR A 165 -3.51 5.55 -1.77
C THR A 165 -2.67 5.36 -0.52
N MET A 166 -2.51 4.08 -0.12
CA MET A 166 -1.70 3.64 1.01
C MET A 166 -1.13 2.25 0.76
N SER A 167 -1.20 1.32 1.72
CA SER A 167 -0.46 0.06 1.69
C SER A 167 -0.93 -0.92 0.61
N VAL A 168 -2.24 -1.12 0.45
CA VAL A 168 -2.80 -2.04 -0.57
C VAL A 168 -2.36 -1.61 -1.97
N LYS A 169 -2.58 -0.33 -2.30
CA LYS A 169 -2.20 0.19 -3.62
C LYS A 169 -0.69 0.23 -3.79
N ASN A 170 0.08 0.57 -2.75
CA ASN A 170 1.54 0.60 -2.82
C ASN A 170 2.11 -0.76 -3.28
N LEU A 171 1.64 -1.87 -2.72
CA LEU A 171 2.07 -3.20 -3.16
C LEU A 171 1.52 -3.57 -4.53
N ALA A 172 0.22 -3.37 -4.77
CA ALA A 172 -0.42 -3.75 -6.02
C ALA A 172 0.15 -2.99 -7.22
N MET A 173 0.35 -1.67 -7.09
CA MET A 173 0.87 -0.82 -8.18
C MET A 173 2.40 -0.80 -8.26
N GLY A 174 3.09 -1.22 -7.21
CA GLY A 174 4.52 -1.44 -7.23
C GLY A 174 4.93 -2.80 -7.81
N ALA A 175 3.98 -3.70 -8.09
CA ALA A 175 4.29 -5.00 -8.67
C ALA A 175 4.55 -4.96 -10.19
N PRO A 176 3.76 -4.26 -11.03
CA PRO A 176 4.00 -4.18 -12.47
C PRO A 176 5.34 -3.54 -12.81
N LEU A 177 6.00 -4.11 -13.81
CA LEU A 177 7.33 -3.72 -14.26
C LEU A 177 7.28 -2.81 -15.50
N HIS A 178 8.39 -2.15 -15.75
CA HIS A 178 8.70 -1.47 -17.01
C HIS A 178 10.18 -1.61 -17.35
N ALA A 179 10.58 -1.20 -18.56
CA ALA A 179 11.96 -0.99 -18.92
C ALA A 179 12.12 0.36 -19.63
N THR A 180 13.24 0.99 -19.41
CA THR A 180 13.66 2.21 -20.10
C THR A 180 14.72 1.88 -21.15
N ASN A 181 14.76 2.65 -22.25
CA ASN A 181 15.85 2.58 -23.21
C ASN A 181 17.03 3.47 -22.77
N ALA A 182 18.14 3.44 -23.54
CA ALA A 182 19.33 4.21 -23.23
C ALA A 182 19.11 5.73 -23.19
N GLU A 183 18.08 6.24 -23.90
CA GLU A 183 17.71 7.67 -23.92
C GLU A 183 16.76 8.04 -22.77
N GLY A 184 16.39 7.07 -21.93
CA GLY A 184 15.52 7.31 -20.78
C GLY A 184 14.02 7.26 -21.08
N TRP A 185 13.61 6.81 -22.26
CA TRP A 185 12.20 6.59 -22.58
C TRP A 185 11.77 5.16 -22.25
N TRP A 186 10.51 4.97 -21.93
CA TRP A 186 9.98 3.63 -21.72
C TRP A 186 10.01 2.85 -23.03
N SER A 187 10.82 1.80 -23.07
CA SER A 187 10.78 0.82 -24.16
C SER A 187 9.52 -0.04 -24.06
N TRP A 188 9.06 -0.29 -22.85
CA TRP A 188 7.76 -0.90 -22.52
C TRP A 188 7.38 -0.62 -21.06
N SER A 189 6.07 -0.63 -20.76
CA SER A 189 5.57 -0.53 -19.39
C SER A 189 4.25 -1.28 -19.25
N ASP A 190 4.13 -2.07 -18.19
CA ASP A 190 2.89 -2.74 -17.82
C ASP A 190 2.08 -1.96 -16.76
N LYS A 191 2.66 -0.91 -16.16
CA LYS A 191 1.97 -0.06 -15.17
C LYS A 191 0.73 0.66 -15.71
N PRO A 192 0.72 1.26 -16.92
CA PRO A 192 -0.46 1.91 -17.47
C PRO A 192 -1.67 0.98 -17.61
N LYS A 193 -1.46 -0.32 -17.90
CA LYS A 193 -2.53 -1.31 -18.01
C LYS A 193 -3.33 -1.47 -16.72
N MET A 194 -2.76 -1.10 -15.57
CA MET A 194 -3.44 -1.11 -14.27
C MET A 194 -4.33 0.12 -14.06
N HIS A 195 -4.10 1.23 -14.81
CA HIS A 195 -4.66 2.56 -14.54
C HIS A 195 -5.59 3.09 -15.64
N ASP A 196 -6.07 2.28 -16.54
CA ASP A 196 -6.74 2.69 -17.77
C ASP A 196 -7.91 3.68 -17.52
N THR A 197 -8.80 3.34 -16.58
CA THR A 197 -9.86 4.25 -16.10
C THR A 197 -9.94 4.22 -14.57
N HIS A 198 -10.69 5.15 -13.98
CA HIS A 198 -10.94 5.16 -12.53
C HIS A 198 -11.56 3.84 -12.05
N ARG A 199 -12.49 3.26 -12.83
CA ARG A 199 -13.11 1.97 -12.50
C ARG A 199 -12.11 0.82 -12.58
N LEU A 200 -11.36 0.72 -13.68
CA LEU A 200 -10.40 -0.36 -13.89
C LEU A 200 -9.21 -0.27 -12.94
N ALA A 201 -8.75 0.94 -12.61
CA ALA A 201 -7.73 1.11 -11.59
C ALA A 201 -8.13 0.45 -10.27
N ASN A 202 -9.37 0.69 -9.80
CA ASN A 202 -9.87 0.07 -8.58
C ASN A 202 -9.98 -1.46 -8.68
N VAL A 203 -10.49 -1.99 -9.81
CA VAL A 203 -10.60 -3.44 -10.06
C VAL A 203 -9.24 -4.11 -10.14
N ASN A 204 -8.32 -3.56 -10.94
CA ASN A 204 -7.00 -4.14 -11.17
C ASN A 204 -6.11 -4.09 -9.92
N ILE A 205 -6.21 -3.01 -9.12
CA ILE A 205 -5.55 -2.94 -7.81
C ILE A 205 -6.06 -4.06 -6.90
N TYR A 206 -7.37 -4.28 -6.82
CA TYR A 206 -7.95 -5.37 -6.03
C TYR A 206 -7.45 -6.74 -6.54
N GLN A 207 -7.48 -6.99 -7.85
CA GLN A 207 -7.04 -8.27 -8.42
C GLN A 207 -5.57 -8.55 -8.07
N MET A 208 -4.68 -7.57 -8.27
CA MET A 208 -3.27 -7.71 -7.92
C MET A 208 -3.07 -7.89 -6.41
N ALA A 209 -3.80 -7.14 -5.58
CA ALA A 209 -3.76 -7.28 -4.13
C ALA A 209 -4.18 -8.69 -3.69
N LYS A 210 -5.19 -9.28 -4.33
CA LYS A 210 -5.64 -10.66 -4.09
C LYS A 210 -4.52 -11.67 -4.34
N GLU A 211 -3.80 -11.54 -5.45
CA GLU A 211 -2.67 -12.43 -5.78
C GLU A 211 -1.51 -12.27 -4.80
N LEU A 212 -1.26 -11.04 -4.32
CA LEU A 212 -0.17 -10.73 -3.38
C LEU A 212 -0.48 -11.10 -1.93
N LYS A 213 -1.78 -11.19 -1.54
CA LYS A 213 -2.19 -11.30 -0.13
C LYS A 213 -1.43 -12.38 0.65
N ARG A 214 -1.22 -13.55 0.08
CA ARG A 214 -0.55 -14.69 0.76
C ARG A 214 0.93 -14.45 1.06
N TYR A 215 1.52 -13.41 0.49
CA TYR A 215 2.94 -13.06 0.67
C TYR A 215 3.11 -11.83 1.59
N TRP A 216 2.01 -11.14 1.95
CA TRP A 216 2.08 -9.96 2.79
C TRP A 216 2.47 -10.30 4.22
N GLY A 217 3.42 -9.52 4.77
CA GLY A 217 3.80 -9.58 6.17
C GLY A 217 3.10 -8.51 6.97
N VAL A 218 3.50 -7.25 6.80
CA VAL A 218 2.96 -6.11 7.54
C VAL A 218 2.86 -4.86 6.67
N ALA A 219 1.74 -4.14 6.81
CA ALA A 219 1.57 -2.79 6.31
C ALA A 219 2.16 -1.80 7.29
N VAL A 220 2.94 -0.85 6.78
CA VAL A 220 3.40 0.34 7.49
C VAL A 220 2.98 1.55 6.67
N ILE A 221 2.23 2.46 7.27
CA ILE A 221 1.78 3.69 6.61
C ILE A 221 2.41 4.88 7.32
N ASP A 222 3.27 5.58 6.59
CA ASP A 222 3.82 6.86 7.00
C ASP A 222 2.81 7.97 6.72
N GLY A 223 2.16 8.45 7.77
CA GLY A 223 1.28 9.61 7.79
C GLY A 223 1.87 10.76 8.61
N TYR A 224 3.17 10.77 8.86
CA TYR A 224 3.81 11.88 9.57
C TYR A 224 3.63 13.20 8.83
N GLU A 225 3.90 13.16 7.53
CA GLU A 225 3.49 14.16 6.55
C GLU A 225 2.76 13.43 5.43
N GLY A 226 1.43 13.54 5.42
CA GLY A 226 0.63 13.03 4.33
C GLY A 226 0.55 14.03 3.18
N MET A 227 -0.04 13.64 2.06
CA MET A 227 -0.28 14.52 0.91
C MET A 227 -1.77 14.67 0.66
N GLU A 228 -2.24 15.90 0.50
CA GLU A 228 -3.60 16.25 0.10
C GLU A 228 -3.63 16.92 -1.28
N GLY A 229 -4.82 17.13 -1.84
CA GLY A 229 -5.02 17.81 -3.14
C GLY A 229 -4.58 16.93 -4.30
N ASN A 230 -3.80 17.49 -5.22
CA ASN A 230 -3.45 16.87 -6.51
C ASN A 230 -2.36 15.78 -6.38
N GLY A 231 -2.59 14.80 -5.50
CA GLY A 231 -1.78 13.59 -5.44
C GLY A 231 -1.89 12.74 -6.72
N PRO A 232 -0.98 11.83 -6.98
CA PRO A 232 0.00 11.27 -6.02
C PRO A 232 1.34 12.00 -5.98
N THR A 233 1.58 13.06 -6.77
CA THR A 233 2.89 13.71 -6.90
C THR A 233 2.89 15.22 -6.79
N SER A 234 1.74 15.88 -6.95
CA SER A 234 1.61 17.35 -7.06
C SER A 234 0.72 17.96 -5.98
N GLY A 235 0.49 17.23 -4.90
CA GLY A 235 -0.28 17.71 -3.75
C GLY A 235 0.58 18.49 -2.75
N THR A 236 -0.03 18.88 -1.65
CA THR A 236 0.58 19.61 -0.55
C THR A 236 0.73 18.75 0.71
N ALA A 237 1.72 19.05 1.53
CA ALA A 237 2.00 18.30 2.75
C ALA A 237 0.98 18.63 3.86
N VAL A 238 0.49 17.61 4.54
CA VAL A 238 -0.35 17.71 5.73
C VAL A 238 0.38 17.11 6.92
N PRO A 239 0.70 17.89 7.97
CA PRO A 239 1.41 17.39 9.15
C PRO A 239 0.47 16.61 10.07
N SER A 240 0.10 15.40 9.66
CA SER A 240 -0.81 14.53 10.43
C SER A 240 -0.14 13.85 11.60
N ARG A 241 1.21 13.70 11.56
CA ARG A 241 2.03 13.20 12.67
C ARG A 241 1.67 11.78 13.12
N VAL A 242 1.11 10.96 12.24
CA VAL A 242 0.71 9.59 12.54
C VAL A 242 1.56 8.55 11.82
N ALA A 243 1.62 7.34 12.42
CA ALA A 243 2.07 6.12 11.78
C ALA A 243 1.07 5.01 12.07
N ILE A 244 0.87 4.11 11.10
CA ILE A 244 -0.07 3.00 11.21
C ILE A 244 0.66 1.70 10.85
N ALA A 245 0.42 0.63 11.63
CA ALA A 245 0.91 -0.71 11.30
C ALA A 245 -0.17 -1.77 11.52
N SER A 246 -0.25 -2.75 10.62
CA SER A 246 -1.17 -3.91 10.73
C SER A 246 -0.72 -5.05 9.84
N THR A 247 -1.02 -6.28 10.25
CA THR A 247 -0.91 -7.47 9.38
C THR A 247 -2.09 -7.61 8.42
N ASP A 248 -3.19 -6.88 8.64
CA ASP A 248 -4.29 -6.70 7.70
C ASP A 248 -4.16 -5.35 6.96
N PHE A 249 -3.73 -5.40 5.71
CA PHE A 249 -3.48 -4.23 4.87
C PHE A 249 -4.74 -3.40 4.59
N VAL A 250 -5.91 -4.07 4.47
CA VAL A 250 -7.19 -3.39 4.26
C VAL A 250 -7.60 -2.64 5.52
N ALA A 251 -7.41 -3.26 6.70
CA ALA A 251 -7.68 -2.62 7.98
C ALA A 251 -6.74 -1.42 8.24
N ALA A 252 -5.45 -1.55 7.88
CA ALA A 252 -4.50 -0.44 7.97
C ALA A 252 -4.93 0.74 7.10
N ASP A 253 -5.24 0.49 5.82
CA ASP A 253 -5.70 1.52 4.88
C ASP A 253 -7.04 2.12 5.33
N ARG A 254 -7.96 1.32 5.88
CA ARG A 254 -9.24 1.79 6.43
C ARG A 254 -9.04 2.80 7.56
N VAL A 255 -8.13 2.52 8.49
CA VAL A 255 -7.77 3.45 9.56
C VAL A 255 -7.09 4.70 8.99
N GLY A 256 -6.21 4.54 7.99
CA GLY A 256 -5.56 5.65 7.30
C GLY A 256 -6.55 6.60 6.63
N VAL A 257 -7.57 6.08 5.93
CA VAL A 257 -8.64 6.89 5.31
C VAL A 257 -9.43 7.69 6.37
N GLU A 258 -9.68 7.09 7.54
CA GLU A 258 -10.31 7.83 8.66
C GLU A 258 -9.41 8.96 9.17
N CYS A 259 -8.09 8.71 9.29
CA CYS A 259 -7.15 9.75 9.70
C CYS A 259 -7.11 10.92 8.70
N MET A 260 -7.33 10.65 7.41
CA MET A 260 -7.43 11.67 6.36
C MET A 260 -8.78 12.40 6.35
N GLY A 261 -9.78 11.92 7.07
CA GLY A 261 -11.13 12.50 7.06
C GLY A 261 -11.88 12.31 5.74
N ILE A 262 -11.45 11.37 4.91
CA ILE A 262 -12.08 10.99 3.64
C ILE A 262 -13.18 9.96 3.90
N ASN A 263 -14.27 10.04 3.12
CA ASN A 263 -15.30 9.00 3.19
C ASN A 263 -14.72 7.67 2.64
N PRO A 264 -14.62 6.62 3.47
CA PRO A 264 -14.00 5.35 3.05
C PRO A 264 -14.78 4.64 1.93
N ASP A 265 -16.07 4.88 1.80
CA ASP A 265 -16.89 4.31 0.72
C ASP A 265 -16.47 4.83 -0.67
N TRP A 266 -15.72 5.91 -0.74
CA TRP A 266 -15.21 6.46 -2.01
C TRP A 266 -13.99 5.70 -2.55
N VAL A 267 -13.27 4.96 -1.71
CA VAL A 267 -12.05 4.24 -2.10
C VAL A 267 -12.40 2.85 -2.63
N GLY A 268 -12.54 2.75 -3.96
CA GLY A 268 -13.12 1.58 -4.62
C GLY A 268 -12.36 0.28 -4.39
N TYR A 269 -11.03 0.28 -4.52
CA TYR A 269 -10.24 -0.94 -4.33
C TYR A 269 -10.33 -1.50 -2.90
N LEU A 270 -10.50 -0.65 -1.88
CA LEU A 270 -10.73 -1.09 -0.51
C LEU A 270 -12.11 -1.71 -0.34
N ASN A 271 -13.13 -1.13 -0.98
CA ASN A 271 -14.48 -1.68 -0.98
C ASN A 271 -14.54 -3.05 -1.67
N TYR A 272 -13.84 -3.22 -2.80
CA TYR A 272 -13.72 -4.54 -3.44
C TYR A 272 -12.96 -5.52 -2.54
N ALA A 273 -11.83 -5.10 -1.96
CA ALA A 273 -11.02 -5.93 -1.06
C ALA A 273 -11.85 -6.44 0.13
N TRP A 274 -12.63 -5.57 0.77
CA TRP A 274 -13.50 -5.95 1.88
C TRP A 274 -14.64 -6.88 1.45
N LYS A 275 -15.43 -6.49 0.45
CA LYS A 275 -16.61 -7.24 0.01
C LYS A 275 -16.26 -8.63 -0.52
N LEU A 276 -15.05 -8.80 -1.05
CA LEU A 276 -14.53 -10.06 -1.56
C LEU A 276 -13.60 -10.80 -0.59
N GLY A 277 -13.57 -10.38 0.68
CA GLY A 277 -12.94 -11.12 1.77
C GLY A 277 -11.41 -11.03 1.84
N LEU A 278 -10.81 -9.97 1.26
CA LEU A 278 -9.37 -9.78 1.29
C LEU A 278 -8.86 -9.26 2.64
N GLY A 279 -9.65 -8.47 3.36
CA GLY A 279 -9.33 -7.93 4.68
C GLY A 279 -10.51 -7.23 5.33
N GLN A 280 -10.31 -6.65 6.51
CA GLN A 280 -11.35 -6.02 7.32
C GLN A 280 -11.47 -4.52 7.03
N PHE A 281 -12.71 -4.06 6.79
CA PHE A 281 -13.00 -2.66 6.53
C PHE A 281 -13.98 -2.04 7.55
N ASP A 282 -14.75 -2.87 8.25
CA ASP A 282 -15.68 -2.44 9.28
C ASP A 282 -14.91 -2.07 10.55
N LEU A 283 -14.86 -0.77 10.89
CA LEU A 283 -14.14 -0.27 12.07
C LEU A 283 -14.58 -0.92 13.38
N SER A 284 -15.84 -1.32 13.50
CA SER A 284 -16.35 -1.99 14.70
C SER A 284 -15.74 -3.38 14.92
N LYS A 285 -15.09 -3.92 13.87
CA LYS A 285 -14.42 -5.22 13.84
C LYS A 285 -12.90 -5.10 13.70
N ILE A 286 -12.34 -3.91 13.95
CA ILE A 286 -10.92 -3.64 14.00
C ILE A 286 -10.54 -3.30 15.44
N GLN A 287 -9.55 -3.99 15.98
CA GLN A 287 -8.95 -3.61 17.26
C GLN A 287 -7.95 -2.49 17.01
N LEU A 288 -8.30 -1.27 17.41
CA LEU A 288 -7.41 -0.12 17.31
C LEU A 288 -6.57 -0.01 18.60
N LEU A 289 -5.24 0.01 18.44
CA LEU A 289 -4.28 0.30 19.51
C LEU A 289 -3.74 1.72 19.30
N GLY A 290 -3.88 2.59 20.29
CA GLY A 290 -3.37 3.95 20.25
C GLY A 290 -4.42 5.02 20.51
N PRO A 291 -4.21 6.26 20.03
CA PRO A 291 -5.13 7.37 20.25
C PRO A 291 -6.47 7.15 19.55
N ALA A 292 -7.52 7.75 20.08
CA ALA A 292 -8.81 7.79 19.42
C ALA A 292 -8.70 8.47 18.05
N LEU A 293 -9.33 7.91 17.03
CA LEU A 293 -9.30 8.45 15.65
C LEU A 293 -9.66 9.93 15.59
N ALA A 294 -10.67 10.35 16.35
CA ALA A 294 -11.12 11.73 16.40
C ALA A 294 -10.02 12.72 16.83
N SER A 295 -9.04 12.29 17.64
CA SER A 295 -7.97 13.16 18.12
C SER A 295 -6.84 13.39 17.09
N VAL A 296 -6.72 12.50 16.10
CA VAL A 296 -5.66 12.55 15.07
C VAL A 296 -6.20 12.82 13.67
N LYS A 297 -7.51 12.78 13.49
CA LYS A 297 -8.17 13.03 12.22
C LYS A 297 -7.86 14.43 11.69
N ARG A 298 -7.54 14.49 10.38
CA ARG A 298 -7.40 15.74 9.61
C ARG A 298 -8.36 15.69 8.43
N THR A 299 -8.85 16.81 7.99
CA THR A 299 -9.68 16.90 6.79
C THR A 299 -8.75 17.19 5.61
N TYR A 300 -8.45 16.19 4.81
CA TYR A 300 -7.63 16.34 3.61
C TYR A 300 -8.46 16.93 2.47
N GLN A 301 -7.87 17.86 1.74
CA GLN A 301 -8.41 18.31 0.48
C GLN A 301 -8.34 17.16 -0.54
N LEU A 302 -9.44 16.88 -1.22
CA LEU A 302 -9.47 15.89 -2.29
C LEU A 302 -8.74 16.42 -3.53
N HIS A 303 -8.44 15.51 -4.46
CA HIS A 303 -7.94 15.86 -5.79
C HIS A 303 -8.99 16.68 -6.55
N ASP A 304 -8.56 17.61 -7.42
CA ASP A 304 -9.47 18.44 -8.21
C ASP A 304 -10.42 17.62 -9.10
N GLN A 305 -10.02 16.41 -9.48
CA GLN A 305 -10.81 15.46 -10.27
C GLN A 305 -11.59 14.43 -9.43
N ALA A 306 -11.76 14.63 -8.13
CA ALA A 306 -12.39 13.67 -7.22
C ALA A 306 -13.79 13.21 -7.72
N GLY A 307 -14.54 14.07 -8.38
CA GLY A 307 -15.83 13.70 -9.00
C GLY A 307 -15.70 12.60 -10.07
N GLN A 308 -14.62 12.62 -10.86
CA GLN A 308 -14.34 11.60 -11.87
C GLN A 308 -13.86 10.30 -11.23
N GLU A 309 -13.10 10.38 -10.15
CA GLU A 309 -12.61 9.22 -9.40
C GLU A 309 -13.75 8.37 -8.85
N LEU A 310 -14.92 8.97 -8.60
CA LEU A 310 -16.12 8.28 -8.11
C LEU A 310 -16.93 7.58 -9.23
N GLU A 311 -16.51 7.65 -10.49
CA GLU A 311 -17.17 6.95 -11.61
C GLU A 311 -17.23 5.43 -11.40
N TRP A 312 -16.32 4.87 -10.61
CA TRP A 312 -16.36 3.44 -10.28
C TRP A 312 -17.64 3.04 -9.54
N MET A 313 -18.31 3.96 -8.85
CA MET A 313 -19.58 3.75 -8.14
C MET A 313 -20.80 3.81 -9.06
N GLN A 314 -20.65 4.36 -10.27
CA GLN A 314 -21.73 4.52 -11.22
C GLN A 314 -22.02 3.22 -11.97
N PRO A 315 -23.24 3.02 -12.51
CA PRO A 315 -23.54 1.94 -13.45
C PRO A 315 -22.60 1.95 -14.66
N PHE A 316 -22.42 0.80 -15.29
CA PHE A 316 -21.72 0.77 -16.58
C PHE A 316 -22.48 1.62 -17.61
N PRO A 317 -21.79 2.36 -18.48
CA PRO A 317 -22.43 3.10 -19.58
C PRO A 317 -23.34 2.16 -20.39
N GLY A 318 -24.57 2.59 -20.63
CA GLY A 318 -25.58 1.77 -21.35
C GLY A 318 -26.32 0.73 -20.49
N CYS A 319 -25.97 0.56 -19.23
CA CYS A 319 -26.73 -0.29 -18.31
C CYS A 319 -27.91 0.49 -17.74
N THR A 320 -29.14 0.05 -18.02
CA THR A 320 -30.36 0.70 -17.52
C THR A 320 -30.81 0.21 -16.16
N THR A 321 -30.18 -0.83 -15.62
CA THR A 321 -30.45 -1.34 -14.28
C THR A 321 -29.58 -0.64 -13.26
N ASN A 322 -30.18 0.02 -12.29
CA ASN A 322 -29.50 0.48 -11.08
C ASN A 322 -29.00 -0.74 -10.29
N LEU A 323 -27.83 -1.24 -10.64
CA LEU A 323 -27.07 -2.12 -9.75
C LEU A 323 -26.50 -1.25 -8.61
N VAL A 324 -27.37 -0.59 -7.89
CA VAL A 324 -27.03 -0.05 -6.60
C VAL A 324 -26.66 -1.26 -5.76
N CYS A 325 -25.46 -1.29 -5.23
CA CYS A 325 -25.11 -2.25 -4.19
C CYS A 325 -26.11 -2.05 -3.04
N ALA A 326 -27.15 -2.85 -3.03
CA ALA A 326 -28.03 -2.92 -1.87
C ALA A 326 -27.15 -3.32 -0.69
N PRO A 327 -27.29 -2.68 0.47
CA PRO A 327 -26.62 -3.14 1.68
C PRO A 327 -26.96 -4.63 1.86
N PRO A 328 -26.05 -5.45 2.41
CA PRO A 328 -26.32 -6.86 2.62
C PRO A 328 -27.61 -6.98 3.46
N VAL A 329 -28.63 -7.60 2.88
CA VAL A 329 -29.84 -7.93 3.58
C VAL A 329 -29.44 -8.86 4.72
N GLY A 330 -29.68 -8.43 5.96
CA GLY A 330 -29.33 -9.19 7.16
C GLY A 330 -29.83 -10.62 7.02
N GLY A 331 -28.94 -11.58 7.29
CA GLY A 331 -29.20 -13.01 7.18
C GLY A 331 -30.41 -13.45 8.00
N GLY A 332 -31.55 -13.61 7.33
CA GLY A 332 -32.68 -14.39 7.80
C GLY A 332 -32.36 -15.86 7.56
N SER A 333 -32.26 -16.63 8.62
CA SER A 333 -32.19 -18.09 8.57
C SER A 333 -33.34 -18.67 7.71
N PRO A 334 -33.06 -19.67 6.86
CA PRO A 334 -34.13 -20.37 6.18
C PRO A 334 -34.91 -21.21 7.23
N THR A 335 -36.11 -20.80 7.55
CA THR A 335 -37.06 -21.63 8.30
C THR A 335 -37.43 -22.83 7.45
N SER A 336 -37.11 -24.00 7.98
CA SER A 336 -37.57 -25.29 7.47
C SER A 336 -39.11 -25.31 7.34
N GLY A 337 -39.61 -25.33 6.11
CA GLY A 337 -41.01 -25.58 5.79
C GLY A 337 -41.15 -26.93 5.11
N ARG A 338 -41.40 -27.99 5.87
CA ARG A 338 -42.02 -29.24 5.35
C ARG A 338 -43.42 -28.92 4.90
N ARG A 339 -43.79 -29.31 3.71
CA ARG A 339 -45.13 -29.81 3.33
C ARG A 339 -45.04 -30.68 2.10
N ARG A 340 -45.46 -31.87 2.32
CA ARG A 340 -46.35 -32.86 1.66
C ARG A 340 -46.23 -32.98 0.15
#